data_30b0c3592acd05c055ec4e78bfa0cc7d
#
_entry.id   30b0c3592acd05c055ec4e78bfa0cc7d
#
_cell.length_a   1.000
_cell.length_b   1.000
_cell.length_c   1.000
_cell.angle_alpha   90.00
_cell.angle_beta   90.00
_cell.angle_gamma   90.00
#
_symmetry.space_group_name_H-M   'P 1'
#
loop_
_entity.id
_entity.type
_entity.pdbx_description
1 polymer ?
#
loop_
_entity_poly.entity_id
_entity_poly.type
_entity_poly.pdbx_seq_one_letter_code
_entity_poly.pdbx_strand_id
1 'polypeptide(L)'
;MALNKQQRDNKRKSRNRYSLKKHNSSKPRLSVYRSNQHIYAQIIDDITGKTLCAASTMDKEFKKKKSFGGNITAAQEIGSAIAKIASDSGVVDVVFDRGAYLYHGRVKALAEAARGNGLKF
;
A
#
# COMPACT_ATOMS: atom_id res chain seq x y z
N MET A 1 12.93 -12.22 -27.60
CA MET A 1 13.56 -12.55 -26.31
C MET A 1 12.55 -12.42 -25.18
N ALA A 2 12.51 -13.40 -24.30
CA ALA A 2 11.64 -13.34 -23.15
C ALA A 2 12.13 -12.27 -22.14
N LEU A 3 11.21 -11.57 -21.52
CA LEU A 3 11.54 -10.63 -20.46
C LEU A 3 11.96 -11.37 -19.19
N ASN A 4 12.95 -10.84 -18.45
CA ASN A 4 13.28 -11.35 -17.13
C ASN A 4 12.22 -10.90 -16.10
N LYS A 5 12.31 -11.41 -14.86
CA LYS A 5 11.33 -11.09 -13.81
C LYS A 5 11.25 -9.59 -13.54
N GLN A 6 12.41 -8.92 -13.44
CA GLN A 6 12.49 -7.48 -13.18
C GLN A 6 11.77 -6.67 -14.27
N GLN A 7 11.99 -7.00 -15.52
CA GLN A 7 11.37 -6.31 -16.65
C GLN A 7 9.86 -6.54 -16.68
N ARG A 8 9.40 -7.76 -16.39
CA ARG A 8 7.96 -8.08 -16.32
C ARG A 8 7.29 -7.32 -15.18
N ASP A 9 7.91 -7.24 -14.01
CA ASP A 9 7.39 -6.51 -12.86
C ASP A 9 7.30 -5.02 -13.16
N ASN A 10 8.31 -4.45 -13.80
CA ASN A 10 8.31 -3.03 -14.18
C ASN A 10 7.19 -2.72 -15.17
N LYS A 11 6.93 -3.60 -16.13
CA LYS A 11 5.81 -3.42 -17.07
C LYS A 11 4.46 -3.49 -16.37
N ARG A 12 4.28 -4.39 -15.40
CA ARG A 12 3.04 -4.47 -14.61
C ARG A 12 2.81 -3.20 -13.80
N LYS A 13 3.87 -2.71 -13.14
CA LYS A 13 3.80 -1.44 -12.38
C LYS A 13 3.37 -0.29 -13.28
N SER A 14 3.98 -0.16 -14.45
CA SER A 14 3.67 0.90 -15.39
C SER A 14 2.22 0.86 -15.86
N ARG A 15 1.72 -0.33 -16.20
CA ARG A 15 0.33 -0.51 -16.64
C ARG A 15 -0.66 -0.17 -15.53
N ASN A 16 -0.41 -0.64 -14.31
CA ASN A 16 -1.29 -0.38 -13.17
C ASN A 16 -1.33 1.12 -12.85
N ARG A 17 -0.19 1.79 -12.84
CA ARG A 17 -0.09 3.23 -12.57
C ARG A 17 -0.74 4.07 -13.67
N TYR A 18 -0.56 3.68 -14.92
CA TYR A 18 -1.22 4.35 -16.05
C TYR A 18 -2.74 4.28 -15.92
N SER A 19 -3.26 3.11 -15.60
CA SER A 19 -4.70 2.92 -15.39
C SER A 19 -5.23 3.80 -14.25
N LEU A 20 -4.50 3.87 -13.12
CA LEU A 20 -4.88 4.72 -11.99
C LEU A 20 -4.91 6.20 -12.36
N LYS A 21 -3.89 6.69 -13.05
CA LYS A 21 -3.82 8.08 -13.50
C LYS A 21 -4.95 8.45 -14.44
N LYS A 22 -5.30 7.54 -15.33
CA LYS A 22 -6.39 7.75 -16.29
C LYS A 22 -7.73 7.94 -15.60
N HIS A 23 -7.98 7.21 -14.50
CA HIS A 23 -9.28 7.19 -13.85
C HIS A 23 -9.39 8.10 -12.63
N ASN A 24 -8.30 8.41 -11.93
CA ASN A 24 -8.32 9.11 -10.66
C ASN A 24 -7.07 9.98 -10.44
N SER A 25 -6.81 10.90 -11.35
CA SER A 25 -5.57 11.70 -11.35
C SER A 25 -5.40 12.65 -10.15
N SER A 26 -6.48 13.01 -9.45
CA SER A 26 -6.41 13.99 -8.34
C SER A 26 -6.33 13.38 -6.96
N LYS A 27 -6.56 12.07 -6.81
CA LYS A 27 -6.56 11.42 -5.50
C LYS A 27 -5.17 10.95 -5.11
N PRO A 28 -4.83 11.00 -3.81
CA PRO A 28 -3.59 10.38 -3.32
C PRO A 28 -3.58 8.88 -3.59
N ARG A 29 -2.40 8.32 -3.71
CA ARG A 29 -2.18 6.92 -4.05
C ARG A 29 -1.72 6.13 -2.83
N LEU A 30 -2.45 5.08 -2.46
CA LEU A 30 -2.03 4.13 -1.43
C LEU A 30 -1.13 3.09 -2.11
N SER A 31 0.17 3.18 -1.85
CA SER A 31 1.19 2.30 -2.42
C SER A 31 1.63 1.26 -1.40
N VAL A 32 1.73 0.01 -1.83
CA VAL A 32 2.13 -1.11 -0.99
C VAL A 32 3.43 -1.71 -1.52
N TYR A 33 4.35 -1.98 -0.62
CA TYR A 33 5.58 -2.73 -0.90
C TYR A 33 5.72 -3.85 0.12
N ARG A 34 6.09 -5.04 -0.31
CA ARG A 34 6.31 -6.18 0.57
C ARG A 34 7.65 -6.84 0.32
N SER A 35 8.22 -7.38 1.41
CA SER A 35 9.35 -8.30 1.36
C SER A 35 8.97 -9.59 2.10
N ASN A 36 9.90 -10.55 2.21
CA ASN A 36 9.63 -11.80 2.93
C ASN A 36 9.27 -11.58 4.40
N GLN A 37 9.87 -10.58 5.03
CA GLN A 37 9.75 -10.34 6.47
C GLN A 37 8.92 -9.12 6.85
N HIS A 38 8.62 -8.24 5.90
CA HIS A 38 7.98 -6.96 6.20
C HIS A 38 6.98 -6.56 5.13
N ILE A 39 6.07 -5.66 5.51
CA ILE A 39 5.16 -5.01 4.58
C ILE A 39 5.11 -3.50 4.91
N TYR A 40 4.99 -2.68 3.88
CA TYR A 40 5.02 -1.23 3.96
C TYR A 40 3.82 -0.66 3.22
N ALA A 41 3.23 0.40 3.78
CA ALA A 41 2.16 1.14 3.13
C ALA A 41 2.47 2.64 3.19
N GLN A 42 2.25 3.33 2.08
CA GLN A 42 2.44 4.78 1.98
C GLN A 42 1.28 5.38 1.23
N ILE A 43 0.84 6.57 1.66
CA ILE A 43 -0.10 7.38 0.91
C ILE A 43 0.67 8.55 0.32
N ILE A 44 0.73 8.62 -1.01
CA ILE A 44 1.57 9.54 -1.75
C ILE A 44 0.68 10.50 -2.55
N ASP A 45 0.95 11.80 -2.43
CA ASP A 45 0.35 12.81 -3.30
C ASP A 45 1.24 12.98 -4.53
N ASP A 46 0.78 12.48 -5.67
CA ASP A 46 1.54 12.53 -6.93
C ASP A 46 1.63 13.95 -7.51
N ILE A 47 0.75 14.87 -7.10
CA ILE A 47 0.79 16.26 -7.56
C ILE A 47 1.99 16.99 -6.95
N THR A 48 2.19 16.83 -5.65
CA THR A 48 3.30 17.49 -4.93
C THR A 48 4.52 16.59 -4.79
N GLY A 49 4.38 15.29 -5.06
CA GLY A 49 5.44 14.30 -4.87
C GLY A 49 5.75 13.97 -3.41
N LYS A 50 4.84 14.31 -2.49
CA LYS A 50 5.06 14.10 -1.05
C LYS A 50 4.35 12.86 -0.54
N THR A 51 5.00 12.17 0.40
CA THR A 51 4.38 11.09 1.18
C THR A 51 3.59 11.71 2.32
N LEU A 52 2.26 11.54 2.29
CA LEU A 52 1.36 12.10 3.30
C LEU A 52 1.32 11.27 4.56
N CYS A 53 1.31 9.95 4.41
CA CYS A 53 1.21 8.98 5.51
C CYS A 53 2.07 7.77 5.20
N ALA A 54 2.59 7.13 6.23
CA ALA A 54 3.37 5.89 6.09
C ALA A 54 3.18 5.00 7.31
N ALA A 55 3.11 3.69 7.08
CA ALA A 55 3.08 2.68 8.12
C ALA A 55 3.85 1.44 7.64
N SER A 56 4.50 0.75 8.56
CA SER A 56 5.37 -0.37 8.22
C SER A 56 5.50 -1.32 9.40
N THR A 57 5.72 -2.60 9.12
CA THR A 57 6.09 -3.58 10.15
C THR A 57 7.46 -3.32 10.74
N MET A 58 8.23 -2.40 10.16
CA MET A 58 9.50 -1.91 10.73
C MET A 58 9.28 -0.88 11.84
N ASP A 59 8.09 -0.32 11.98
CA ASP A 59 7.79 0.69 12.97
C ASP A 59 7.87 0.13 14.39
N LYS A 60 8.32 0.94 15.33
CA LYS A 60 8.49 0.55 16.74
C LYS A 60 7.18 0.05 17.36
N GLU A 61 6.08 0.70 17.05
CA GLU A 61 4.76 0.32 17.58
C GLU A 61 4.36 -1.08 17.15
N PHE A 62 4.61 -1.42 15.88
CA PHE A 62 4.33 -2.76 15.39
C PHE A 62 5.26 -3.79 16.06
N LYS A 63 6.55 -3.50 16.14
CA LYS A 63 7.54 -4.43 16.73
C LYS A 63 7.25 -4.77 18.18
N LYS A 64 6.62 -3.86 18.92
CA LYS A 64 6.21 -4.13 20.30
C LYS A 64 5.06 -5.13 20.39
N LYS A 65 4.17 -5.16 19.39
CA LYS A 65 2.96 -5.98 19.39
C LYS A 65 3.15 -7.33 18.71
N LYS A 66 3.97 -7.38 17.66
CA LYS A 66 4.13 -8.54 16.79
C LYS A 66 5.58 -8.90 16.60
N SER A 67 5.88 -10.19 16.59
CA SER A 67 7.24 -10.69 16.41
C SER A 67 7.61 -10.88 14.93
N PHE A 68 6.63 -11.08 14.04
CA PHE A 68 6.88 -11.34 12.62
C PHE A 68 6.00 -10.47 11.73
N GLY A 69 6.63 -9.78 10.77
CA GLY A 69 5.97 -8.83 9.89
C GLY A 69 5.59 -9.37 8.51
N GLY A 70 5.87 -10.63 8.22
CA GLY A 70 5.70 -11.20 6.88
C GLY A 70 4.46 -12.06 6.69
N ASN A 71 3.42 -11.91 7.51
CA ASN A 71 2.21 -12.71 7.42
C ASN A 71 0.96 -11.84 7.19
N ILE A 72 -0.19 -12.49 7.01
CA ILE A 72 -1.48 -11.82 6.77
C ILE A 72 -1.91 -10.98 7.97
N THR A 73 -1.70 -11.46 9.18
CA THR A 73 -2.04 -10.73 10.40
C THR A 73 -1.27 -9.41 10.48
N ALA A 74 0.02 -9.43 10.16
CA ALA A 74 0.84 -8.23 10.09
C ALA A 74 0.33 -7.25 9.04
N ALA A 75 -0.06 -7.73 7.87
CA ALA A 75 -0.63 -6.90 6.80
C ALA A 75 -1.94 -6.23 7.24
N GLN A 76 -2.79 -6.93 7.96
CA GLN A 76 -4.02 -6.38 8.52
C GLN A 76 -3.73 -5.26 9.53
N GLU A 77 -2.74 -5.46 10.40
CA GLU A 77 -2.30 -4.43 11.35
C GLU A 77 -1.83 -3.17 10.64
N ILE A 78 -1.04 -3.32 9.59
CA ILE A 78 -0.52 -2.18 8.83
C ILE A 78 -1.64 -1.48 8.06
N GLY A 79 -2.58 -2.23 7.50
CA GLY A 79 -3.77 -1.66 6.85
C GLY A 79 -4.58 -0.80 7.82
N SER A 80 -4.83 -1.30 9.01
CA SER A 80 -5.52 -0.56 10.06
C SER A 80 -4.73 0.68 10.49
N ALA A 81 -3.41 0.56 10.64
CA ALA A 81 -2.55 1.65 11.05
C ALA A 81 -2.52 2.78 10.02
N ILE A 82 -2.36 2.45 8.73
CA ILE A 82 -2.32 3.47 7.67
C ILE A 82 -3.67 4.19 7.54
N ALA A 83 -4.78 3.48 7.71
CA ALA A 83 -6.11 4.08 7.67
C ALA A 83 -6.31 5.06 8.83
N LYS A 84 -5.84 4.71 10.03
CA LYS A 84 -5.92 5.59 11.18
C LYS A 84 -5.08 6.85 11.00
N ILE A 85 -3.84 6.70 10.54
CA ILE A 85 -2.96 7.83 10.27
C ILE A 85 -3.57 8.75 9.21
N ALA A 86 -4.12 8.17 8.15
CA ALA A 86 -4.78 8.92 7.09
C ALA A 86 -5.99 9.70 7.61
N SER A 87 -6.82 9.07 8.44
CA SER A 87 -7.98 9.72 9.05
C SER A 87 -7.55 10.92 9.90
N ASP A 88 -6.50 10.75 10.71
CA ASP A 88 -5.96 11.83 11.54
C ASP A 88 -5.41 12.98 10.69
N SER A 89 -4.97 12.71 9.48
CA SER A 89 -4.44 13.70 8.54
C SER A 89 -5.50 14.27 7.60
N GLY A 90 -6.77 13.83 7.72
CA GLY A 90 -7.85 14.29 6.86
C GLY A 90 -7.90 13.63 5.49
N VAL A 91 -7.19 12.55 5.28
CA VAL A 91 -7.18 11.80 4.01
C VAL A 91 -8.16 10.63 4.11
N VAL A 92 -9.15 10.59 3.22
CA VAL A 92 -10.17 9.53 3.19
C VAL A 92 -10.19 8.82 1.83
N ASP A 93 -10.24 9.58 0.74
CA ASP A 93 -10.32 9.02 -0.60
C ASP A 93 -8.93 8.83 -1.19
N VAL A 94 -8.61 7.60 -1.59
CA VAL A 94 -7.32 7.26 -2.21
C VAL A 94 -7.56 6.33 -3.39
N VAL A 95 -6.55 6.16 -4.25
CA VAL A 95 -6.50 5.08 -5.23
C VAL A 95 -5.50 4.03 -4.75
N PHE A 96 -5.81 2.76 -4.97
CA PHE A 96 -4.95 1.68 -4.53
C PHE A 96 -3.94 1.29 -5.62
N ASP A 97 -2.65 1.44 -5.30
CA ASP A 97 -1.56 1.03 -6.19
C ASP A 97 -0.88 -0.21 -5.60
N ARG A 98 -1.20 -1.38 -6.15
CA ARG A 98 -0.58 -2.63 -5.75
C ARG A 98 0.80 -2.87 -6.39
N GLY A 99 1.26 -1.97 -7.25
CA GLY A 99 2.52 -2.12 -7.97
C GLY A 99 2.49 -3.32 -8.89
N ALA A 100 3.46 -4.22 -8.76
CA ALA A 100 3.56 -5.45 -9.53
C ALA A 100 2.88 -6.64 -8.84
N TYR A 101 2.37 -6.47 -7.61
CA TYR A 101 1.78 -7.58 -6.85
C TYR A 101 0.38 -7.93 -7.33
N LEU A 102 0.03 -9.20 -7.21
CA LEU A 102 -1.36 -9.63 -7.39
C LEU A 102 -2.19 -9.19 -6.18
N TYR A 103 -3.48 -8.91 -6.40
CA TYR A 103 -4.42 -8.61 -5.32
C TYR A 103 -4.78 -9.89 -4.59
N HIS A 104 -3.86 -10.36 -3.74
CA HIS A 104 -3.96 -11.64 -3.06
C HIS A 104 -3.09 -11.64 -1.80
N GLY A 105 -3.40 -12.51 -0.85
CA GLY A 105 -2.61 -12.72 0.36
C GLY A 105 -2.44 -11.43 1.17
N ARG A 106 -1.21 -11.09 1.48
CA ARG A 106 -0.88 -9.93 2.32
C ARG A 106 -1.35 -8.60 1.71
N VAL A 107 -1.23 -8.43 0.41
CA VAL A 107 -1.65 -7.20 -0.28
C VAL A 107 -3.16 -7.01 -0.13
N LYS A 108 -3.92 -8.06 -0.37
CA LYS A 108 -5.39 -8.04 -0.20
C LYS A 108 -5.77 -7.78 1.26
N ALA A 109 -5.10 -8.45 2.20
CA ALA A 109 -5.38 -8.29 3.63
C ALA A 109 -5.16 -6.86 4.10
N LEU A 110 -4.08 -6.21 3.66
CA LEU A 110 -3.80 -4.82 3.96
C LEU A 110 -4.89 -3.91 3.39
N ALA A 111 -5.26 -4.11 2.12
CA ALA A 111 -6.27 -3.29 1.46
C ALA A 111 -7.63 -3.40 2.13
N GLU A 112 -8.06 -4.62 2.46
CA GLU A 112 -9.35 -4.85 3.13
C GLU A 112 -9.38 -4.26 4.53
N ALA A 113 -8.28 -4.37 5.29
CA ALA A 113 -8.18 -3.77 6.62
C ALA A 113 -8.22 -2.24 6.55
N ALA A 114 -7.57 -1.65 5.56
CA ALA A 114 -7.60 -0.20 5.35
C ALA A 114 -9.01 0.28 5.02
N ARG A 115 -9.74 -0.44 4.15
CA ARG A 115 -11.14 -0.13 3.84
C ARG A 115 -12.03 -0.26 5.06
N GLY A 116 -11.85 -1.31 5.86
CA GLY A 116 -12.61 -1.56 7.06
C GLY A 116 -12.40 -0.50 8.13
N ASN A 117 -11.33 0.26 8.07
CA ASN A 117 -10.98 1.32 9.02
C ASN A 117 -11.17 2.73 8.46
N GLY A 118 -11.84 2.88 7.33
CA GLY A 118 -12.32 4.17 6.87
C GLY A 118 -11.74 4.71 5.57
N LEU A 119 -10.70 4.11 5.01
CA LEU A 119 -10.20 4.52 3.69
C LEU A 119 -11.18 4.10 2.59
N LYS A 120 -11.37 4.96 1.62
CA LYS A 120 -12.26 4.73 0.47
C LYS A 120 -11.45 4.58 -0.81
N PHE A 121 -11.58 3.42 -1.40
CA PHE A 121 -10.98 3.14 -2.71
C PHE A 121 -11.59 1.90 -3.34
#